data_1e2a7dc71594914aa2a932e6736d3fbe
#
_entry.id   1e2a7dc71594914aa2a932e6736d3fbe
#
_cell.length_a   1.000
_cell.length_b   1.000
_cell.length_c   1.000
_cell.angle_alpha   90.00
_cell.angle_beta   90.00
_cell.angle_gamma   90.00
#
_symmetry.space_group_name_H-M   'P 1'
#
loop_
_entity.id
_entity.type
_entity.pdbx_description
1 polymer ?
#
loop_
_entity_poly.entity_id
_entity_poly.type
_entity_poly.pdbx_seq_one_letter_code
_entity_poly.pdbx_strand_id
1 'polypeptide(L)'
;METYDLVIVGGGPAGCAAAVMAASVGLRSALVERRELGTTLRRVPAVSNVLGFATGTAFADAVAADVRRVADSCDLLLGTPATELHADDEGVTVHLADAETAVRGRYAIVATGVRAARPEEAAWLTSAVDAPPPLWEADAAVLGGRRTLVLGADRPLGTLLRARPDVPLDLVVPHPPGDAYKAEEVQGDPRVTLLETEALDLRHSPEGHVMAGELGTFAPGLVFVNLGVRPAALPGTMVRGEDGYCPPDRQHPRILTAGDVRSARGQRIMTATGSGADAALKAYYAMRLTG
;
A
#
# COMPACT_ATOMS: atom_id res chain seq x y z
N MET A 1 -25.16 17.06 9.45
CA MET A 1 -23.84 16.47 9.16
C MET A 1 -23.16 17.35 8.12
N GLU A 2 -21.93 17.73 8.33
CA GLU A 2 -21.21 18.61 7.41
C GLU A 2 -20.86 17.84 6.13
N THR A 3 -21.08 18.43 4.96
CA THR A 3 -20.83 17.80 3.65
C THR A 3 -19.60 18.46 3.02
N TYR A 4 -18.60 17.67 2.67
CA TYR A 4 -17.37 18.10 1.99
C TYR A 4 -17.59 18.17 0.46
N ASP A 5 -16.77 18.94 -0.22
CA ASP A 5 -16.65 18.82 -1.68
C ASP A 5 -15.98 17.49 -2.05
N LEU A 6 -14.91 17.12 -1.31
CA LEU A 6 -14.16 15.90 -1.52
C LEU A 6 -13.97 15.08 -0.22
N VAL A 7 -14.17 13.77 -0.30
CA VAL A 7 -13.68 12.83 0.71
C VAL A 7 -12.52 12.06 0.09
N ILE A 8 -11.32 12.23 0.65
CA ILE A 8 -10.09 11.61 0.19
C ILE A 8 -9.77 10.44 1.11
N VAL A 9 -9.65 9.22 0.59
CA VAL A 9 -9.36 8.03 1.39
C VAL A 9 -7.97 7.51 1.07
N GLY A 10 -7.08 7.61 2.07
CA GLY A 10 -5.67 7.23 1.99
C GLY A 10 -4.73 8.43 2.02
N GLY A 11 -3.84 8.47 3.01
CA GLY A 11 -2.85 9.54 3.26
C GLY A 11 -1.46 9.26 2.66
N GLY A 12 -1.40 8.49 1.57
CA GLY A 12 -0.18 8.29 0.77
C GLY A 12 0.11 9.47 -0.18
N PRO A 13 1.10 9.33 -1.09
CA PRO A 13 1.47 10.39 -2.04
C PRO A 13 0.28 10.93 -2.85
N ALA A 14 -0.60 10.03 -3.30
CA ALA A 14 -1.76 10.41 -4.09
C ALA A 14 -2.79 11.20 -3.28
N GLY A 15 -3.14 10.72 -2.07
CA GLY A 15 -4.12 11.41 -1.24
C GLY A 15 -3.62 12.76 -0.71
N CYS A 16 -2.35 12.84 -0.31
CA CYS A 16 -1.74 14.11 0.09
C CYS A 16 -1.74 15.13 -1.06
N ALA A 17 -1.37 14.69 -2.27
CA ALA A 17 -1.40 15.56 -3.45
C ALA A 17 -2.83 16.00 -3.80
N ALA A 18 -3.82 15.11 -3.65
CA ALA A 18 -5.22 15.45 -3.85
C ALA A 18 -5.71 16.51 -2.85
N ALA A 19 -5.35 16.39 -1.56
CA ALA A 19 -5.73 17.34 -0.52
C ALA A 19 -5.14 18.73 -0.78
N VAL A 20 -3.85 18.81 -1.09
CA VAL A 20 -3.17 20.08 -1.39
C VAL A 20 -3.75 20.73 -2.66
N MET A 21 -4.00 19.92 -3.71
CA MET A 21 -4.59 20.41 -4.95
C MET A 21 -6.04 20.91 -4.72
N ALA A 22 -6.85 20.17 -3.97
CA ALA A 22 -8.21 20.55 -3.62
C ALA A 22 -8.24 21.92 -2.93
N ALA A 23 -7.41 22.12 -1.91
CA ALA A 23 -7.28 23.40 -1.22
C ALA A 23 -6.86 24.53 -2.14
N SER A 24 -5.92 24.28 -3.08
CA SER A 24 -5.44 25.30 -4.03
C SER A 24 -6.50 25.83 -5.00
N VAL A 25 -7.56 25.06 -5.22
CA VAL A 25 -8.71 25.45 -6.07
C VAL A 25 -9.97 25.78 -5.25
N GLY A 26 -9.82 25.94 -3.93
CA GLY A 26 -10.88 26.39 -3.01
C GLY A 26 -11.90 25.32 -2.66
N LEU A 27 -11.58 24.03 -2.81
CA LEU A 27 -12.46 22.94 -2.38
C LEU A 27 -12.22 22.60 -0.91
N ARG A 28 -13.29 22.32 -0.18
CA ARG A 28 -13.23 21.78 1.17
C ARG A 28 -13.20 20.26 1.13
N SER A 29 -12.22 19.66 1.84
CA SER A 29 -12.03 18.22 1.82
C SER A 29 -11.89 17.61 3.22
N ALA A 30 -12.15 16.30 3.33
CA ALA A 30 -11.75 15.47 4.46
C ALA A 30 -10.78 14.39 3.94
N LEU A 31 -9.64 14.23 4.60
CA LEU A 31 -8.68 13.17 4.32
C LEU A 31 -8.73 12.12 5.43
N VAL A 32 -9.17 10.93 5.07
CA VAL A 32 -9.28 9.76 5.97
C VAL A 32 -8.05 8.87 5.78
N GLU A 33 -7.30 8.62 6.86
CA GLU A 33 -6.12 7.75 6.83
C GLU A 33 -6.10 6.85 8.08
N ARG A 34 -5.90 5.56 7.87
CA ARG A 34 -5.88 4.54 8.93
C ARG A 34 -4.71 4.65 9.91
N ARG A 35 -3.65 5.33 9.53
CA ARG A 35 -2.42 5.55 10.32
C ARG A 35 -2.00 7.01 10.23
N GLU A 36 -0.74 7.26 9.97
CA GLU A 36 -0.15 8.57 9.74
C GLU A 36 0.03 8.85 8.24
N LEU A 37 0.11 10.13 7.89
CA LEU A 37 0.43 10.53 6.51
C LEU A 37 1.79 9.98 6.08
N GLY A 38 1.84 9.39 4.89
CA GLY A 38 3.06 8.89 4.31
C GLY A 38 3.64 7.63 4.96
N THR A 39 2.87 6.86 5.74
CA THR A 39 3.37 5.67 6.45
C THR A 39 4.16 4.71 5.54
N THR A 40 3.65 4.41 4.34
CA THR A 40 4.35 3.51 3.40
C THR A 40 5.64 4.12 2.85
N LEU A 41 5.68 5.45 2.65
CA LEU A 41 6.88 6.16 2.19
C LEU A 41 8.03 6.04 3.20
N ARG A 42 7.74 6.13 4.49
CA ARG A 42 8.75 6.04 5.56
C ARG A 42 9.51 4.72 5.57
N ARG A 43 8.97 3.70 4.92
CA ARG A 43 9.59 2.38 4.77
C ARG A 43 10.50 2.26 3.55
N VAL A 44 10.57 3.32 2.72
CA VAL A 44 11.45 3.35 1.55
C VAL A 44 12.75 4.07 1.91
N PRO A 45 13.86 3.33 2.11
CA PRO A 45 15.09 3.89 2.66
C PRO A 45 15.78 4.86 1.68
N ALA A 46 15.65 4.62 0.38
CA ALA A 46 16.23 5.45 -0.67
C ALA A 46 15.30 5.51 -1.88
N VAL A 47 15.22 6.69 -2.50
CA VAL A 47 14.46 6.92 -3.74
C VAL A 47 15.36 7.59 -4.77
N SER A 48 15.43 6.99 -5.97
CA SER A 48 16.23 7.51 -7.09
C SER A 48 15.38 8.17 -8.18
N ASN A 49 14.06 8.09 -8.05
CA ASN A 49 13.08 8.54 -9.06
C ASN A 49 12.03 9.49 -8.49
N VAL A 50 12.37 10.19 -7.41
CA VAL A 50 11.56 11.24 -6.79
C VAL A 50 12.33 12.54 -6.83
N LEU A 51 11.78 13.52 -7.52
CA LEU A 51 12.43 14.82 -7.70
C LEU A 51 12.59 15.53 -6.36
N GLY A 52 13.82 15.98 -6.05
CA GLY A 52 14.14 16.77 -4.87
C GLY A 52 14.32 15.99 -3.57
N PHE A 53 14.14 14.66 -3.58
CA PHE A 53 14.25 13.83 -2.39
C PHE A 53 15.12 12.59 -2.61
N ALA A 54 15.94 12.27 -1.64
CA ALA A 54 16.81 11.09 -1.64
C ALA A 54 16.22 9.91 -0.86
N THR A 55 15.28 10.15 0.07
CA THR A 55 14.66 9.12 0.92
C THR A 55 13.16 9.26 0.95
N GLY A 56 12.47 8.14 1.15
CA GLY A 56 11.01 8.14 1.31
C GLY A 56 10.57 8.86 2.59
N THR A 57 11.36 8.80 3.66
CA THR A 57 11.08 9.53 4.91
C THR A 57 11.09 11.04 4.69
N ALA A 58 12.11 11.60 4.02
CA ALA A 58 12.18 13.04 3.73
C ALA A 58 10.98 13.49 2.88
N PHE A 59 10.59 12.68 1.89
CA PHE A 59 9.39 12.97 1.09
C PHE A 59 8.11 12.86 1.92
N ALA A 60 7.97 11.86 2.80
CA ALA A 60 6.83 11.71 3.70
C ALA A 60 6.67 12.92 4.63
N ASP A 61 7.75 13.43 5.19
CA ASP A 61 7.74 14.61 6.05
C ASP A 61 7.31 15.87 5.29
N ALA A 62 7.80 16.04 4.08
CA ALA A 62 7.44 17.17 3.23
C ALA A 62 5.94 17.15 2.85
N VAL A 63 5.43 16.03 2.35
CA VAL A 63 3.99 15.94 1.98
C VAL A 63 3.08 16.07 3.19
N ALA A 64 3.47 15.54 4.36
CA ALA A 64 2.71 15.71 5.59
C ALA A 64 2.69 17.16 6.06
N ALA A 65 3.79 17.89 5.92
CA ALA A 65 3.87 19.32 6.22
C ALA A 65 2.97 20.13 5.26
N ASP A 66 2.99 19.79 3.97
CA ASP A 66 2.15 20.45 2.97
C ASP A 66 0.67 20.26 3.24
N VAL A 67 0.24 19.06 3.60
CA VAL A 67 -1.17 18.79 3.96
C VAL A 67 -1.57 19.56 5.23
N ARG A 68 -0.69 19.65 6.24
CA ARG A 68 -0.98 20.44 7.44
C ARG A 68 -1.10 21.94 7.17
N ARG A 69 -0.39 22.47 6.18
CA ARG A 69 -0.52 23.89 5.78
C ARG A 69 -1.90 24.22 5.20
N VAL A 70 -2.63 23.25 4.72
CA VAL A 70 -3.97 23.43 4.16
C VAL A 70 -5.08 22.96 5.11
N ALA A 71 -4.79 22.83 6.40
CA ALA A 71 -5.72 22.34 7.43
C ALA A 71 -7.01 23.18 7.56
N ASP A 72 -6.99 24.47 7.16
CA ASP A 72 -8.20 25.30 7.13
C ASP A 72 -9.19 24.84 6.05
N SER A 73 -8.75 24.09 5.03
CA SER A 73 -9.56 23.58 3.93
C SER A 73 -9.64 22.06 3.87
N CYS A 74 -8.87 21.35 4.70
CA CYS A 74 -8.79 19.89 4.71
C CYS A 74 -8.80 19.33 6.12
N ASP A 75 -9.91 18.74 6.55
CA ASP A 75 -10.02 18.06 7.83
C ASP A 75 -9.26 16.72 7.77
N LEU A 76 -8.38 16.48 8.77
CA LEU A 76 -7.55 15.27 8.83
C LEU A 76 -8.16 14.26 9.83
N LEU A 77 -8.62 13.13 9.33
CA LEU A 77 -9.14 12.00 10.10
C LEU A 77 -8.08 10.89 10.12
N LEU A 78 -7.07 11.06 10.98
CA LEU A 78 -5.94 10.13 11.11
C LEU A 78 -6.23 9.05 12.16
N GLY A 79 -5.62 7.87 11.99
CA GLY A 79 -5.85 6.73 12.87
C GLY A 79 -7.21 6.08 12.68
N THR A 80 -7.96 6.47 11.63
CA THR A 80 -9.33 6.04 11.41
C THR A 80 -9.45 5.31 10.06
N PRO A 81 -9.57 3.98 10.06
CA PRO A 81 -9.75 3.22 8.83
C PRO A 81 -11.11 3.49 8.19
N ALA A 82 -11.13 3.75 6.87
CA ALA A 82 -12.34 3.65 6.07
C ALA A 82 -12.66 2.17 5.81
N THR A 83 -13.92 1.80 5.94
CA THR A 83 -14.38 0.40 5.81
C THR A 83 -15.20 0.16 4.56
N GLU A 84 -15.95 1.15 4.08
CA GLU A 84 -16.84 1.04 2.94
C GLU A 84 -17.07 2.39 2.28
N LEU A 85 -17.34 2.38 0.97
CA LEU A 85 -17.68 3.56 0.18
C LEU A 85 -18.96 3.32 -0.61
N HIS A 86 -19.95 4.17 -0.40
CA HIS A 86 -21.16 4.24 -1.21
C HIS A 86 -21.21 5.53 -2.02
N ALA A 87 -21.72 5.43 -3.25
CA ALA A 87 -21.98 6.58 -4.11
C ALA A 87 -23.34 6.43 -4.78
N ASP A 88 -24.04 7.53 -4.89
CA ASP A 88 -25.32 7.68 -5.60
C ASP A 88 -25.37 9.03 -6.36
N ASP A 89 -26.53 9.39 -6.88
CA ASP A 89 -26.71 10.64 -7.62
C ASP A 89 -26.60 11.89 -6.73
N GLU A 90 -26.73 11.77 -5.42
CA GLU A 90 -26.67 12.88 -4.47
C GLU A 90 -25.23 13.15 -4.00
N GLY A 91 -24.40 12.08 -3.84
CA GLY A 91 -23.04 12.24 -3.35
C GLY A 91 -22.35 10.91 -3.04
N VAL A 92 -21.43 11.00 -2.09
CA VAL A 92 -20.66 9.85 -1.59
C VAL A 92 -20.72 9.78 -0.08
N THR A 93 -20.69 8.57 0.44
CA THR A 93 -20.59 8.30 1.89
C THR A 93 -19.47 7.30 2.13
N VAL A 94 -18.50 7.68 2.95
CA VAL A 94 -17.40 6.81 3.42
C VAL A 94 -17.68 6.43 4.86
N HIS A 95 -17.85 5.15 5.12
CA HIS A 95 -18.01 4.59 6.47
C HIS A 95 -16.64 4.37 7.11
N LEU A 96 -16.55 4.65 8.41
CA LEU A 96 -15.34 4.49 9.21
C LEU A 96 -15.44 3.27 10.14
N ALA A 97 -14.31 2.85 10.69
CA ALA A 97 -14.24 1.62 11.50
C ALA A 97 -15.04 1.70 12.81
N ASP A 98 -15.35 2.91 13.31
CA ASP A 98 -16.21 3.13 14.49
C ASP A 98 -17.71 3.07 14.17
N ALA A 99 -18.13 2.37 13.14
CA ALA A 99 -19.49 2.01 12.69
C ALA A 99 -20.58 3.11 12.80
N GLU A 100 -20.43 4.10 13.68
CA GLU A 100 -21.37 5.21 13.88
C GLU A 100 -20.99 6.45 13.08
N THR A 101 -19.71 6.54 12.65
CA THR A 101 -19.19 7.70 11.93
C THR A 101 -19.14 7.43 10.43
N ALA A 102 -19.72 8.35 9.68
CA ALA A 102 -19.62 8.39 8.23
C ALA A 102 -19.25 9.81 7.77
N VAL A 103 -18.40 9.89 6.76
CA VAL A 103 -18.00 11.15 6.12
C VAL A 103 -18.70 11.28 4.80
N ARG A 104 -19.40 12.40 4.57
CA ARG A 104 -20.16 12.67 3.33
C ARG A 104 -19.49 13.73 2.49
N GLY A 105 -19.55 13.55 1.17
CA GLY A 105 -19.04 14.51 0.21
C GLY A 105 -19.75 14.46 -1.13
N ARG A 106 -19.42 15.42 -1.97
CA ARG A 106 -19.94 15.45 -3.36
C ARG A 106 -19.21 14.43 -4.22
N TYR A 107 -17.91 14.24 -3.99
CA TYR A 107 -17.04 13.28 -4.68
C TYR A 107 -16.12 12.56 -3.69
N ALA A 108 -15.71 11.35 -4.04
CA ALA A 108 -14.65 10.62 -3.34
C ALA A 108 -13.41 10.47 -4.22
N ILE A 109 -12.22 10.59 -3.59
CA ILE A 109 -10.94 10.21 -4.20
C ILE A 109 -10.40 9.02 -3.40
N VAL A 110 -10.39 7.83 -4.02
CA VAL A 110 -9.85 6.62 -3.40
C VAL A 110 -8.37 6.51 -3.76
N ALA A 111 -7.52 6.78 -2.77
CA ALA A 111 -6.07 6.82 -2.85
C ALA A 111 -5.41 5.80 -1.89
N THR A 112 -6.11 4.70 -1.64
CA THR A 112 -5.75 3.66 -0.66
C THR A 112 -4.54 2.83 -1.03
N GLY A 113 -4.10 2.92 -2.30
CA GLY A 113 -2.90 2.25 -2.79
C GLY A 113 -3.01 0.73 -2.80
N VAL A 114 -1.95 0.08 -2.34
CA VAL A 114 -1.82 -1.38 -2.30
C VAL A 114 -1.46 -1.87 -0.89
N ARG A 115 -1.72 -3.14 -0.63
CA ARG A 115 -1.28 -3.88 0.55
C ARG A 115 -0.41 -5.06 0.15
N ALA A 116 0.32 -5.64 1.09
CA ALA A 116 0.99 -6.92 0.86
C ALA A 116 -0.03 -8.00 0.46
N ALA A 117 0.37 -8.84 -0.49
CA ALA A 117 -0.35 -10.06 -0.75
C ALA A 117 -0.22 -11.01 0.46
N ARG A 118 -1.26 -11.77 0.73
CA ARG A 118 -1.32 -12.72 1.84
C ARG A 118 -1.00 -14.14 1.36
N PRO A 119 -0.57 -15.05 2.25
CA PRO A 119 -0.30 -16.44 1.88
C PRO A 119 -1.46 -17.12 1.15
N GLU A 120 -2.70 -16.90 1.59
CA GLU A 120 -3.91 -17.48 0.98
C GLU A 120 -4.23 -16.96 -0.43
N GLU A 121 -3.56 -15.88 -0.86
CA GLU A 121 -3.68 -15.32 -2.21
C GLU A 121 -2.60 -15.85 -3.17
N ALA A 122 -1.72 -16.73 -2.70
CA ALA A 122 -0.67 -17.36 -3.48
C ALA A 122 -0.96 -18.86 -3.65
N ALA A 123 -1.31 -19.28 -4.87
CA ALA A 123 -1.78 -20.65 -5.14
C ALA A 123 -0.77 -21.76 -4.78
N TRP A 124 0.53 -21.40 -4.69
CA TRP A 124 1.60 -22.33 -4.34
C TRP A 124 1.83 -22.45 -2.81
N LEU A 125 1.11 -21.64 -2.00
CA LEU A 125 1.20 -21.69 -0.54
C LEU A 125 -0.06 -22.29 0.08
N THR A 126 0.13 -23.23 1.00
CA THR A 126 -0.89 -23.64 1.97
C THR A 126 -0.43 -23.17 3.35
N SER A 127 -1.24 -22.37 4.03
CA SER A 127 -0.83 -21.78 5.32
C SER A 127 -1.89 -22.02 6.38
N ALA A 128 -1.49 -22.67 7.46
CA ALA A 128 -2.23 -22.79 8.71
C ALA A 128 -1.67 -21.83 9.80
N VAL A 129 -0.81 -20.91 9.42
CA VAL A 129 -0.25 -19.88 10.31
C VAL A 129 -0.89 -18.53 10.02
N ASP A 130 -0.97 -17.67 11.03
CA ASP A 130 -1.38 -16.29 10.86
C ASP A 130 -0.48 -15.59 9.84
N ALA A 131 -1.06 -14.65 9.07
CA ALA A 131 -0.32 -13.99 7.99
C ALA A 131 0.95 -13.31 8.54
N PRO A 132 2.15 -13.76 8.12
CA PRO A 132 3.38 -13.13 8.55
C PRO A 132 3.46 -11.67 8.07
N PRO A 133 4.23 -10.80 8.76
CA PRO A 133 4.40 -9.42 8.33
C PRO A 133 5.10 -9.35 6.97
N PRO A 134 4.86 -8.28 6.20
CA PRO A 134 5.56 -8.08 4.94
C PRO A 134 7.05 -7.77 5.16
N LEU A 135 7.90 -8.21 4.23
CA LEU A 135 9.36 -8.05 4.32
C LEU A 135 9.81 -6.59 4.49
N TRP A 136 9.10 -5.64 3.93
CA TRP A 136 9.43 -4.21 4.12
C TRP A 136 9.18 -3.69 5.55
N GLU A 137 8.58 -4.48 6.43
CA GLU A 137 8.44 -4.18 7.86
C GLU A 137 9.56 -4.80 8.70
N ALA A 138 10.43 -5.59 8.08
CA ALA A 138 11.51 -6.28 8.77
C ALA A 138 12.55 -5.29 9.34
N ASP A 139 12.88 -5.46 10.61
CA ASP A 139 14.03 -4.80 11.20
C ASP A 139 15.31 -5.58 10.88
N ALA A 140 16.21 -4.99 10.10
CA ALA A 140 17.46 -5.61 9.70
C ALA A 140 18.33 -6.00 10.91
N ALA A 141 18.24 -5.28 12.03
CA ALA A 141 18.97 -5.64 13.26
C ALA A 141 18.45 -6.95 13.88
N VAL A 142 17.15 -7.24 13.73
CA VAL A 142 16.54 -8.49 14.16
C VAL A 142 16.93 -9.65 13.25
N LEU A 143 17.12 -9.40 11.96
CA LEU A 143 17.46 -10.42 10.96
C LEU A 143 18.92 -10.86 11.02
N GLY A 144 19.84 -10.00 11.49
CA GLY A 144 21.28 -10.21 11.45
C GLY A 144 21.73 -11.51 12.08
N GLY A 145 22.41 -12.37 11.29
CA GLY A 145 22.92 -13.67 11.71
C GLY A 145 21.84 -14.73 12.00
N ARG A 146 20.59 -14.48 11.66
CA ARG A 146 19.47 -15.39 11.93
C ARG A 146 18.86 -15.90 10.64
N ARG A 147 18.65 -17.20 10.56
CA ARG A 147 18.01 -17.84 9.43
C ARG A 147 16.54 -17.39 9.34
N THR A 148 16.18 -16.72 8.24
CA THR A 148 14.90 -16.04 8.04
C THR A 148 14.21 -16.60 6.81
N LEU A 149 12.92 -16.92 6.93
CA LEU A 149 12.08 -17.35 5.82
C LEU A 149 11.41 -16.13 5.17
N VAL A 150 11.61 -15.98 3.86
CA VAL A 150 10.99 -14.92 3.06
C VAL A 150 10.15 -15.55 1.96
N LEU A 151 8.85 -15.51 2.09
CA LEU A 151 7.89 -16.14 1.17
C LEU A 151 7.74 -15.30 -0.09
N GLY A 152 8.38 -15.74 -1.19
CA GLY A 152 8.37 -15.06 -2.48
C GLY A 152 9.56 -14.13 -2.71
N ALA A 153 9.85 -13.84 -3.98
CA ALA A 153 11.05 -13.13 -4.44
C ALA A 153 10.76 -11.73 -5.00
N ASP A 154 9.69 -11.04 -4.54
CA ASP A 154 9.34 -9.72 -5.06
C ASP A 154 10.37 -8.64 -4.68
N ARG A 155 10.32 -7.48 -5.35
CA ARG A 155 11.28 -6.34 -5.30
C ARG A 155 11.75 -5.89 -3.90
N PRO A 156 10.94 -5.91 -2.81
CA PRO A 156 11.42 -5.56 -1.48
C PRO A 156 12.68 -6.30 -1.03
N LEU A 157 12.90 -7.53 -1.53
CA LEU A 157 14.09 -8.32 -1.23
C LEU A 157 15.38 -7.62 -1.72
N GLY A 158 15.45 -7.24 -3.00
CA GLY A 158 16.59 -6.50 -3.53
C GLY A 158 16.79 -5.13 -2.86
N THR A 159 15.69 -4.48 -2.49
CA THR A 159 15.76 -3.21 -1.74
C THR A 159 16.37 -3.39 -0.36
N LEU A 160 16.00 -4.45 0.39
CA LEU A 160 16.57 -4.77 1.68
C LEU A 160 18.08 -5.02 1.58
N LEU A 161 18.51 -5.84 0.63
CA LEU A 161 19.92 -6.21 0.43
C LEU A 161 20.80 -4.99 0.09
N ARG A 162 20.33 -4.11 -0.78
CA ARG A 162 21.03 -2.86 -1.14
C ARG A 162 21.09 -1.85 0.00
N ALA A 163 20.03 -1.75 0.78
CA ALA A 163 19.96 -0.82 1.90
C ALA A 163 20.79 -1.27 3.11
N ARG A 164 21.18 -2.54 3.17
CA ARG A 164 21.92 -3.14 4.29
C ARG A 164 23.08 -4.02 3.80
N PRO A 165 24.08 -3.45 3.10
CA PRO A 165 25.18 -4.23 2.55
C PRO A 165 26.02 -4.93 3.61
N ASP A 166 26.15 -4.31 4.80
CA ASP A 166 27.04 -4.78 5.87
C ASP A 166 26.34 -5.70 6.89
N VAL A 167 25.03 -5.94 6.75
CA VAL A 167 24.30 -6.83 7.68
C VAL A 167 24.45 -8.28 7.22
N PRO A 168 24.93 -9.20 8.08
CA PRO A 168 25.02 -10.61 7.76
C PRO A 168 23.61 -11.24 7.79
N LEU A 169 22.95 -11.29 6.64
CA LEU A 169 21.64 -11.91 6.49
C LEU A 169 21.77 -13.36 6.04
N ASP A 170 20.84 -14.22 6.49
CA ASP A 170 20.67 -15.61 6.04
C ASP A 170 19.19 -15.80 5.66
N LEU A 171 18.88 -15.52 4.38
CA LEU A 171 17.52 -15.48 3.85
C LEU A 171 17.23 -16.72 3.02
N VAL A 172 16.25 -17.52 3.43
CA VAL A 172 15.70 -18.64 2.66
C VAL A 172 14.46 -18.16 1.92
N VAL A 173 14.50 -18.16 0.59
CA VAL A 173 13.51 -17.53 -0.27
C VAL A 173 12.87 -18.54 -1.22
N PRO A 174 11.84 -19.28 -0.79
CA PRO A 174 11.05 -20.11 -1.68
C PRO A 174 10.20 -19.21 -2.61
N HIS A 175 10.12 -19.60 -3.88
CA HIS A 175 9.31 -18.93 -4.89
C HIS A 175 8.80 -19.92 -5.95
N PRO A 176 7.63 -19.66 -6.58
CA PRO A 176 7.16 -20.52 -7.65
C PRO A 176 7.97 -20.31 -8.94
N PRO A 177 7.99 -21.30 -9.87
CA PRO A 177 8.71 -21.18 -11.15
C PRO A 177 8.34 -19.93 -11.95
N GLY A 178 7.08 -19.53 -11.93
CA GLY A 178 6.58 -18.34 -12.61
C GLY A 178 7.16 -17.01 -12.11
N ASP A 179 7.78 -17.00 -10.93
CA ASP A 179 8.39 -15.81 -10.31
C ASP A 179 9.94 -15.80 -10.42
N ALA A 180 10.54 -16.76 -11.12
CA ALA A 180 12.00 -16.86 -11.29
C ALA A 180 12.63 -15.55 -11.80
N TYR A 181 11.96 -14.84 -12.72
CA TYR A 181 12.43 -13.54 -13.23
C TYR A 181 12.53 -12.45 -12.16
N LYS A 182 11.79 -12.55 -11.05
CA LYS A 182 11.86 -11.62 -9.92
C LYS A 182 13.09 -11.90 -9.06
N ALA A 183 13.55 -13.14 -9.05
CA ALA A 183 14.72 -13.58 -8.30
C ALA A 183 16.05 -13.21 -8.97
N GLU A 184 16.06 -12.87 -10.27
CA GLU A 184 17.27 -12.54 -11.04
C GLU A 184 18.09 -11.42 -10.38
N GLU A 185 17.43 -10.41 -9.80
CA GLU A 185 18.08 -9.26 -9.15
C GLU A 185 18.96 -9.66 -7.96
N VAL A 186 18.61 -10.75 -7.28
CA VAL A 186 19.28 -11.22 -6.06
C VAL A 186 20.01 -12.53 -6.25
N GLN A 187 20.03 -13.05 -7.48
CA GLN A 187 20.74 -14.27 -7.84
C GLN A 187 22.25 -14.09 -7.62
N GLY A 188 22.85 -14.99 -6.86
CA GLY A 188 24.27 -14.94 -6.53
C GLY A 188 24.64 -14.06 -5.32
N ASP A 189 23.70 -13.39 -4.66
CA ASP A 189 23.98 -12.76 -3.37
C ASP A 189 24.17 -13.86 -2.30
N PRO A 190 25.33 -13.91 -1.64
CA PRO A 190 25.67 -14.99 -0.68
C PRO A 190 24.77 -15.02 0.55
N ARG A 191 23.98 -13.97 0.78
CA ARG A 191 23.04 -13.86 1.90
C ARG A 191 21.67 -14.47 1.58
N VAL A 192 21.45 -14.95 0.32
CA VAL A 192 20.16 -15.41 -0.16
C VAL A 192 20.26 -16.83 -0.70
N THR A 193 19.44 -17.71 -0.18
CA THR A 193 19.21 -19.05 -0.72
C THR A 193 17.86 -19.05 -1.46
N LEU A 194 17.90 -18.97 -2.79
CA LEU A 194 16.71 -19.06 -3.65
C LEU A 194 16.30 -20.52 -3.82
N LEU A 195 15.03 -20.83 -3.65
CA LEU A 195 14.47 -22.17 -3.77
C LEU A 195 13.21 -22.14 -4.63
N GLU A 196 13.31 -22.67 -5.84
CA GLU A 196 12.16 -22.86 -6.69
C GLU A 196 11.29 -24.00 -6.17
N THR A 197 10.01 -23.77 -5.97
CA THR A 197 9.06 -24.76 -5.47
C THR A 197 7.66 -24.54 -6.06
N GLU A 198 6.99 -25.64 -6.43
CA GLU A 198 5.62 -25.59 -6.93
C GLU A 198 4.59 -25.54 -5.79
N ALA A 199 4.96 -25.98 -4.59
CA ALA A 199 4.08 -25.97 -3.43
C ALA A 199 4.88 -25.87 -2.12
N LEU A 200 4.36 -25.12 -1.16
CA LEU A 200 4.90 -25.03 0.19
C LEU A 200 3.78 -25.02 1.22
N ASP A 201 3.92 -25.88 2.23
CA ASP A 201 2.98 -25.96 3.35
C ASP A 201 3.60 -25.33 4.61
N LEU A 202 2.87 -24.38 5.22
CA LEU A 202 3.25 -23.69 6.44
C LEU A 202 2.35 -24.13 7.60
N ARG A 203 2.96 -24.61 8.68
CA ARG A 203 2.26 -25.07 9.90
C ARG A 203 2.93 -24.55 11.16
N HIS A 204 2.18 -24.45 12.25
CA HIS A 204 2.78 -24.25 13.56
C HIS A 204 3.35 -25.57 14.11
N SER A 205 4.53 -25.50 14.71
CA SER A 205 5.04 -26.54 15.60
C SER A 205 4.37 -26.44 16.98
N PRO A 206 4.43 -27.50 17.80
CA PRO A 206 3.93 -27.45 19.19
C PRO A 206 4.55 -26.33 20.03
N GLU A 207 5.80 -25.93 19.71
CA GLU A 207 6.53 -24.86 20.39
C GLU A 207 6.23 -23.46 19.80
N GLY A 208 5.29 -23.36 18.85
CA GLY A 208 4.89 -22.09 18.23
C GLY A 208 5.82 -21.57 17.13
N HIS A 209 6.80 -22.37 16.68
CA HIS A 209 7.59 -22.04 15.50
C HIS A 209 6.80 -22.30 14.21
N VAL A 210 7.27 -21.73 13.09
CA VAL A 210 6.72 -21.99 11.75
C VAL A 210 7.54 -23.08 11.07
N MET A 211 6.90 -24.20 10.78
CA MET A 211 7.45 -25.27 9.94
C MET A 211 7.10 -24.99 8.48
N ALA A 212 8.11 -25.01 7.59
CA ALA A 212 7.98 -24.73 6.16
C ALA A 212 8.40 -25.94 5.32
N GLY A 213 7.64 -27.02 5.41
CA GLY A 213 7.93 -28.26 4.69
C GLY A 213 9.36 -28.75 4.94
N GLU A 214 10.09 -29.11 3.87
CA GLU A 214 11.48 -29.55 3.91
C GLU A 214 12.49 -28.43 4.21
N LEU A 215 12.07 -27.15 4.15
CA LEU A 215 12.95 -26.01 4.40
C LEU A 215 13.35 -25.86 5.87
N GLY A 216 12.61 -26.54 6.77
CA GLY A 216 12.88 -26.56 8.19
C GLY A 216 11.95 -25.69 9.01
N THR A 217 12.42 -25.30 10.20
CA THR A 217 11.65 -24.60 11.21
C THR A 217 12.22 -23.21 11.46
N PHE A 218 11.34 -22.21 11.54
CA PHE A 218 11.70 -20.80 11.71
C PHE A 218 11.00 -20.21 12.93
N ALA A 219 11.68 -19.33 13.66
CA ALA A 219 11.05 -18.59 14.74
C ALA A 219 9.96 -17.66 14.20
N PRO A 220 8.86 -17.40 14.92
CA PRO A 220 7.72 -16.61 14.43
C PRO A 220 8.11 -15.22 13.91
N GLY A 221 9.02 -14.54 14.59
CA GLY A 221 9.51 -13.20 14.17
C GLY A 221 10.52 -13.23 13.01
N LEU A 222 10.78 -14.40 12.40
CA LEU A 222 11.73 -14.59 11.28
C LEU A 222 11.06 -15.20 10.05
N VAL A 223 9.75 -14.98 9.92
CA VAL A 223 8.98 -15.35 8.73
C VAL A 223 8.32 -14.10 8.19
N PHE A 224 8.53 -13.81 6.90
CA PHE A 224 8.00 -12.62 6.23
C PHE A 224 7.36 -12.99 4.91
N VAL A 225 6.29 -12.26 4.53
CA VAL A 225 5.74 -12.35 3.17
C VAL A 225 6.41 -11.35 2.24
N ASN A 226 6.71 -11.81 1.03
CA ASN A 226 7.25 -11.02 -0.08
C ASN A 226 6.62 -11.46 -1.41
N LEU A 227 5.29 -11.71 -1.37
CA LEU A 227 4.46 -12.25 -2.45
C LEU A 227 3.98 -11.18 -3.44
N GLY A 228 4.52 -9.96 -3.34
CA GLY A 228 4.06 -8.81 -4.08
C GLY A 228 2.90 -8.09 -3.38
N VAL A 229 2.14 -7.34 -4.16
CA VAL A 229 1.08 -6.46 -3.66
C VAL A 229 -0.27 -6.75 -4.29
N ARG A 230 -1.32 -6.36 -3.57
CA ARG A 230 -2.72 -6.37 -4.03
C ARG A 230 -3.35 -5.00 -3.82
N PRO A 231 -4.30 -4.58 -4.66
CA PRO A 231 -4.98 -3.30 -4.47
C PRO A 231 -5.74 -3.29 -3.14
N ALA A 232 -5.67 -2.16 -2.45
CA ALA A 232 -6.41 -1.93 -1.20
C ALA A 232 -7.76 -1.26 -1.47
N ALA A 233 -8.55 -1.82 -2.39
CA ALA A 233 -9.85 -1.31 -2.77
C ALA A 233 -10.86 -1.41 -1.62
N LEU A 234 -11.66 -0.35 -1.43
CA LEU A 234 -12.74 -0.35 -0.45
C LEU A 234 -13.92 -1.23 -0.93
N PRO A 235 -14.65 -1.88 -0.02
CA PRO A 235 -15.97 -2.44 -0.29
C PRO A 235 -16.98 -1.36 -0.74
N GLY A 236 -18.13 -1.80 -1.28
CA GLY A 236 -19.25 -0.95 -1.69
C GLY A 236 -19.25 -0.65 -3.19
N THR A 237 -19.46 0.61 -3.58
CA THR A 237 -19.74 1.00 -4.99
C THR A 237 -18.53 0.90 -5.93
N MET A 238 -17.35 0.56 -5.43
CA MET A 238 -16.14 0.48 -6.27
C MET A 238 -16.17 -0.65 -7.30
N VAL A 239 -15.87 -0.33 -8.55
CA VAL A 239 -15.70 -1.31 -9.64
C VAL A 239 -14.26 -1.78 -9.67
N ARG A 240 -14.07 -3.11 -9.66
CA ARG A 240 -12.78 -3.79 -9.73
C ARG A 240 -12.61 -4.49 -11.07
N GLY A 241 -11.39 -4.49 -11.62
CA GLY A 241 -11.01 -5.35 -12.72
C GLY A 241 -10.80 -6.80 -12.27
N GLU A 242 -10.52 -7.68 -13.20
CA GLU A 242 -10.22 -9.10 -12.93
C GLU A 242 -8.97 -9.26 -12.03
N ASP A 243 -8.02 -8.33 -12.13
CA ASP A 243 -6.82 -8.25 -11.29
C ASP A 243 -7.06 -7.58 -9.93
N GLY A 244 -8.32 -7.18 -9.62
CA GLY A 244 -8.75 -6.52 -8.39
C GLY A 244 -8.45 -5.03 -8.33
N TYR A 245 -7.72 -4.45 -9.29
CA TYR A 245 -7.47 -3.01 -9.36
C TYR A 245 -8.71 -2.23 -9.78
N CYS A 246 -8.73 -0.93 -9.48
CA CYS A 246 -9.87 -0.05 -9.68
C CYS A 246 -9.60 0.98 -10.79
N PRO A 247 -9.78 0.62 -12.07
CA PRO A 247 -9.50 1.52 -13.20
C PRO A 247 -10.37 2.78 -13.13
N PRO A 248 -9.81 3.99 -13.37
CA PRO A 248 -10.52 5.26 -13.19
C PRO A 248 -11.73 5.44 -14.12
N ASP A 249 -11.64 4.90 -15.32
CA ASP A 249 -12.65 5.02 -16.39
C ASP A 249 -13.89 4.12 -16.18
N ARG A 250 -13.82 3.21 -15.19
CA ARG A 250 -14.91 2.29 -14.89
C ARG A 250 -15.66 2.61 -13.60
N GLN A 251 -15.24 3.67 -12.87
CA GLN A 251 -15.84 4.00 -11.59
C GLN A 251 -17.15 4.80 -11.77
N HIS A 252 -17.94 4.83 -10.70
CA HIS A 252 -19.08 5.75 -10.61
C HIS A 252 -18.62 7.18 -10.85
N PRO A 253 -19.41 8.06 -11.53
CA PRO A 253 -18.98 9.43 -11.86
C PRO A 253 -18.51 10.28 -10.67
N ARG A 254 -18.96 9.96 -9.46
CA ARG A 254 -18.55 10.64 -8.22
C ARG A 254 -17.39 9.97 -7.50
N ILE A 255 -16.85 8.87 -8.02
CA ILE A 255 -15.69 8.15 -7.46
C ILE A 255 -14.51 8.31 -8.40
N LEU A 256 -13.45 8.90 -7.91
CA LEU A 256 -12.17 9.03 -8.60
C LEU A 256 -11.15 8.12 -7.92
N THR A 257 -10.34 7.42 -8.69
CA THR A 257 -9.26 6.60 -8.14
C THR A 257 -7.90 7.23 -8.42
N ALA A 258 -6.99 7.21 -7.46
CA ALA A 258 -5.66 7.79 -7.56
C ALA A 258 -4.59 6.89 -6.95
N GLY A 259 -3.37 6.97 -7.44
CA GLY A 259 -2.25 6.15 -6.99
C GLY A 259 -2.35 4.69 -7.40
N ASP A 260 -1.71 3.85 -6.62
CA ASP A 260 -1.44 2.46 -6.97
C ASP A 260 -2.68 1.54 -6.96
N VAL A 261 -3.79 1.96 -6.36
CA VAL A 261 -5.07 1.23 -6.42
C VAL A 261 -5.65 1.11 -7.84
N ARG A 262 -5.19 1.96 -8.77
CA ARG A 262 -5.69 2.05 -10.15
C ARG A 262 -5.25 0.91 -11.06
N SER A 263 -4.00 0.44 -10.91
CA SER A 263 -3.39 -0.52 -11.82
C SER A 263 -2.13 -1.14 -11.23
N ALA A 264 -1.83 -2.38 -11.61
CA ALA A 264 -0.55 -3.03 -11.32
C ALA A 264 0.64 -2.34 -12.03
N ARG A 265 0.36 -1.58 -13.10
CA ARG A 265 1.38 -0.89 -13.88
C ARG A 265 1.58 0.55 -13.42
N GLY A 266 2.82 1.04 -13.50
CA GLY A 266 3.15 2.43 -13.22
C GLY A 266 3.11 2.81 -11.72
N GLN A 267 3.16 1.85 -10.82
CA GLN A 267 3.20 2.07 -9.37
C GLN A 267 4.51 2.73 -8.97
N ARG A 268 4.52 4.05 -8.94
CA ARG A 268 5.65 4.91 -8.56
C ARG A 268 5.17 6.10 -7.75
N ILE A 269 6.00 6.61 -6.87
CA ILE A 269 5.68 7.76 -6.01
C ILE A 269 5.21 8.95 -6.84
N MET A 270 5.94 9.31 -7.90
CA MET A 270 5.60 10.48 -8.72
C MET A 270 4.34 10.29 -9.55
N THR A 271 4.07 9.09 -10.06
CA THR A 271 2.80 8.80 -10.77
C THR A 271 1.61 8.81 -9.81
N ALA A 272 1.80 8.32 -8.58
CA ALA A 272 0.78 8.41 -7.54
C ALA A 272 0.47 9.87 -7.19
N THR A 273 1.50 10.69 -6.95
CA THR A 273 1.35 12.14 -6.68
C THR A 273 0.59 12.85 -7.80
N GLY A 274 1.03 12.66 -9.05
CA GLY A 274 0.39 13.29 -10.21
C GLY A 274 -1.08 12.88 -10.37
N SER A 275 -1.39 11.60 -10.17
CA SER A 275 -2.77 11.12 -10.28
C SER A 275 -3.69 11.62 -9.17
N GLY A 276 -3.16 11.90 -7.98
CA GLY A 276 -3.92 12.51 -6.90
C GLY A 276 -4.33 13.94 -7.22
N ALA A 277 -3.38 14.74 -7.70
CA ALA A 277 -3.63 16.11 -8.14
C ALA A 277 -4.63 16.16 -9.32
N ASP A 278 -4.46 15.28 -10.32
CA ASP A 278 -5.38 15.16 -11.47
C ASP A 278 -6.80 14.78 -11.02
N ALA A 279 -6.96 13.86 -10.08
CA ALA A 279 -8.27 13.48 -9.54
C ALA A 279 -8.97 14.66 -8.85
N ALA A 280 -8.27 15.46 -8.06
CA ALA A 280 -8.83 16.65 -7.43
C ALA A 280 -9.29 17.70 -8.46
N LEU A 281 -8.49 17.93 -9.51
CA LEU A 281 -8.87 18.83 -10.60
C LEU A 281 -10.09 18.32 -11.39
N LYS A 282 -10.17 17.02 -11.66
CA LYS A 282 -11.35 16.42 -12.32
C LYS A 282 -12.63 16.65 -11.52
N ALA A 283 -12.58 16.42 -10.20
CA ALA A 283 -13.72 16.71 -9.33
C ALA A 283 -14.10 18.21 -9.36
N TYR A 284 -13.11 19.10 -9.28
CA TYR A 284 -13.31 20.54 -9.35
C TYR A 284 -14.01 20.96 -10.64
N TYR A 285 -13.55 20.49 -11.80
CA TYR A 285 -14.18 20.83 -13.09
C TYR A 285 -15.57 20.20 -13.22
N ALA A 286 -15.77 18.96 -12.77
CA ALA A 286 -17.09 18.33 -12.78
C ALA A 286 -18.12 19.11 -11.95
N MET A 287 -17.74 19.62 -10.79
CA MET A 287 -18.60 20.45 -9.94
C MET A 287 -18.97 21.80 -10.59
N ARG A 288 -18.08 22.39 -11.40
CA ARG A 288 -18.33 23.65 -12.10
C ARG A 288 -19.20 23.50 -13.36
N LEU A 289 -19.22 22.32 -13.95
CA LEU A 289 -20.05 22.05 -15.15
C LEU A 289 -21.49 21.68 -14.77
N THR A 290 -21.73 21.27 -13.52
CA THR A 290 -23.05 20.86 -13.01
C THR A 290 -23.75 21.94 -12.15
N GLY A 291 -23.14 23.06 -11.89
CA GLY A 291 -23.69 24.25 -11.21
C GLY A 291 -23.92 25.35 -12.17
#